data_1473178f725b30c423c38fa64af69a2b
#
_entry.id   1473178f725b30c423c38fa64af69a2b
#
_cell.length_a   1.000
_cell.length_b   1.000
_cell.length_c   1.000
_cell.angle_alpha   90.00
_cell.angle_beta   90.00
_cell.angle_gamma   90.00
#
_symmetry.space_group_name_H-M   'P 1'
#
loop_
_entity.id
_entity.type
_entity.pdbx_description
1 polymer ?
#
loop_
_entity_poly.entity_id
_entity_poly.type
_entity_poly.pdbx_seq_one_letter_code
_entity_poly.pdbx_strand_id
1 'polypeptide(L)'
;AAIQDGRSGAALISAFDVSAYSTRYSASVRDFDGDTYFSPKEMRKMDVFVQYGMAAGIQAFEDSGYEVAASEASRVGCAIGSGIGGIGQIEKNSEIVNASGPRKISPFFVPGSIINMIGGNLSVKYGLQGPNVAVVTACTTGTHNIGLAARMIAQGDADAMLAGGAEMATTKVGLGGFAAARALSTRNDDPEAASRPWDKDRDGFV
;
A
#
# COMPACT_ATOMS: atom_id res chain seq x y z
N ALA A 1 10.48 -17.76 -6.94
CA ALA A 1 11.06 -18.12 -5.65
C ALA A 1 9.97 -18.40 -4.60
N ALA A 2 9.80 -17.64 -3.49
CA ALA A 2 8.93 -18.03 -2.35
C ALA A 2 7.48 -18.37 -2.74
N ILE A 3 6.86 -17.60 -3.64
CA ILE A 3 5.49 -17.88 -4.13
C ILE A 3 5.46 -19.18 -4.94
N GLN A 4 6.43 -19.43 -5.79
CA GLN A 4 6.53 -20.68 -6.58
C GLN A 4 6.76 -21.90 -5.67
N ASP A 5 7.46 -21.70 -4.55
CA ASP A 5 7.73 -22.75 -3.56
C ASP A 5 6.58 -22.93 -2.56
N GLY A 6 5.51 -22.15 -2.68
CA GLY A 6 4.35 -22.17 -1.77
C GLY A 6 4.67 -21.73 -0.33
N ARG A 7 5.73 -20.93 -0.12
CA ARG A 7 6.11 -20.48 1.23
C ARG A 7 5.21 -19.35 1.70
N SER A 8 4.63 -19.51 2.89
CA SER A 8 3.81 -18.48 3.55
C SER A 8 4.65 -17.26 3.95
N GLY A 9 4.06 -16.07 3.80
CA GLY A 9 4.59 -14.82 4.31
C GLY A 9 4.12 -14.47 5.73
N ALA A 10 3.18 -15.22 6.30
CA ALA A 10 2.64 -14.94 7.63
C ALA A 10 3.67 -15.23 8.74
N ALA A 11 3.79 -14.31 9.69
CA ALA A 11 4.67 -14.44 10.85
C ALA A 11 4.19 -13.55 12.00
N LEU A 12 4.69 -13.80 13.21
CA LEU A 12 4.43 -12.94 14.35
C LEU A 12 4.84 -11.50 14.08
N ILE A 13 3.99 -10.57 14.49
CA ILE A 13 4.26 -9.13 14.39
C ILE A 13 5.35 -8.77 15.40
N SER A 14 6.41 -8.13 14.93
CA SER A 14 7.53 -7.64 15.74
C SER A 14 7.62 -6.12 15.81
N ALA A 15 6.83 -5.41 15.01
CA ALA A 15 6.89 -3.95 14.90
C ALA A 15 6.33 -3.21 16.13
N PHE A 16 5.44 -3.85 16.89
CA PHE A 16 4.85 -3.31 18.12
C PHE A 16 4.40 -4.46 19.04
N ASP A 17 4.12 -4.16 20.30
CA ASP A 17 3.60 -5.14 21.26
C ASP A 17 2.15 -5.55 20.88
N VAL A 18 1.98 -6.83 20.61
CA VAL A 18 0.71 -7.46 20.25
C VAL A 18 0.11 -8.36 21.32
N SER A 19 0.68 -8.37 22.53
CA SER A 19 0.28 -9.26 23.63
C SER A 19 -1.21 -9.12 24.02
N ALA A 20 -1.77 -7.91 23.87
CA ALA A 20 -3.18 -7.62 24.15
C ALA A 20 -4.13 -7.92 22.98
N TYR A 21 -3.62 -8.32 21.80
CA TYR A 21 -4.44 -8.56 20.61
C TYR A 21 -4.81 -10.03 20.47
N SER A 22 -6.04 -10.29 19.97
CA SER A 22 -6.49 -11.65 19.67
C SER A 22 -5.73 -12.28 18.51
N THR A 23 -5.28 -11.47 17.55
CA THR A 23 -4.42 -11.86 16.43
C THR A 23 -3.06 -11.21 16.62
N ARG A 24 -1.99 -11.99 16.57
CA ARG A 24 -0.62 -11.57 16.87
C ARG A 24 0.36 -11.73 15.71
N TYR A 25 -0.14 -12.01 14.52
CA TYR A 25 0.65 -12.24 13.30
C TYR A 25 0.04 -11.49 12.11
N SER A 26 0.82 -11.34 11.07
CA SER A 26 0.42 -10.74 9.79
C SER A 26 1.32 -11.21 8.67
N ALA A 27 0.91 -11.00 7.41
CA ALA A 27 1.73 -11.23 6.22
C ALA A 27 2.33 -9.91 5.71
N SER A 28 3.05 -9.21 6.57
CA SER A 28 3.69 -7.93 6.24
C SER A 28 4.87 -8.11 5.29
N VAL A 29 5.17 -7.07 4.48
CA VAL A 29 6.40 -6.99 3.69
C VAL A 29 7.60 -6.96 4.65
N ARG A 30 8.52 -7.92 4.48
CA ARG A 30 9.75 -8.03 5.27
C ARG A 30 10.94 -7.56 4.45
N ASP A 31 11.97 -7.10 5.15
CA ASP A 31 13.26 -6.72 4.57
C ASP A 31 13.14 -5.69 3.44
N PHE A 32 12.13 -4.78 3.54
CA PHE A 32 12.00 -3.69 2.61
C PHE A 32 13.11 -2.66 2.84
N ASP A 33 14.00 -2.58 1.87
CA ASP A 33 15.05 -1.57 1.84
C ASP A 33 14.60 -0.34 1.04
N GLY A 34 14.09 0.65 1.77
CA GLY A 34 13.65 1.91 1.17
C GLY A 34 14.80 2.74 0.59
N ASP A 35 16.03 2.59 1.11
CA ASP A 35 17.20 3.34 0.63
C ASP A 35 17.56 2.99 -0.82
N THR A 36 17.16 1.81 -1.31
CA THR A 36 17.26 1.43 -2.72
C THR A 36 16.49 2.36 -3.66
N TYR A 37 15.38 2.95 -3.19
CA TYR A 37 14.45 3.72 -4.04
C TYR A 37 14.40 5.20 -3.70
N PHE A 38 14.66 5.56 -2.44
CA PHE A 38 14.40 6.88 -1.88
C PHE A 38 15.52 7.37 -0.98
N SER A 39 15.74 8.66 -0.99
CA SER A 39 16.57 9.28 0.05
C SER A 39 15.85 9.24 1.41
N PRO A 40 16.60 9.29 2.55
CA PRO A 40 15.99 9.37 3.88
C PRO A 40 15.07 10.60 4.05
N LYS A 41 15.30 11.67 3.27
CA LYS A 41 14.44 12.87 3.28
C LYS A 41 13.09 12.62 2.60
N GLU A 42 13.07 11.84 1.54
CA GLU A 42 11.83 11.45 0.84
C GLU A 42 11.02 10.47 1.68
N MET A 43 11.65 9.44 2.22
CA MET A 43 10.97 8.46 3.09
C MET A 43 10.25 9.13 4.27
N ARG A 44 10.85 10.15 4.89
CA ARG A 44 10.20 10.88 6.00
C ARG A 44 8.94 11.65 5.59
N LYS A 45 8.72 11.90 4.30
CA LYS A 45 7.54 12.62 3.79
C LYS A 45 6.40 11.69 3.39
N MET A 46 6.63 10.38 3.34
CA MET A 46 5.70 9.38 2.84
C MET A 46 5.36 8.36 3.92
N ASP A 47 4.09 7.99 4.04
CA ASP A 47 3.70 6.79 4.77
C ASP A 47 4.26 5.54 4.06
N VAL A 48 4.38 4.46 4.79
CA VAL A 48 4.97 3.21 4.29
C VAL A 48 4.20 2.64 3.08
N PHE A 49 2.86 2.77 3.05
CA PHE A 49 2.09 2.31 1.89
C PHE A 49 2.46 3.04 0.61
N VAL A 50 2.79 4.35 0.69
CA VAL A 50 3.29 5.12 -0.47
C VAL A 50 4.65 4.61 -0.90
N GLN A 51 5.55 4.32 0.06
CA GLN A 51 6.87 3.78 -0.25
C GLN A 51 6.77 2.43 -0.96
N TYR A 52 5.91 1.51 -0.48
CA TYR A 52 5.66 0.22 -1.12
C TYR A 52 5.08 0.38 -2.53
N GLY A 53 4.06 1.21 -2.68
CA GLY A 53 3.43 1.45 -3.98
C GLY A 53 4.36 2.10 -4.98
N MET A 54 5.18 3.05 -4.54
CA MET A 54 6.20 3.67 -5.39
C MET A 54 7.30 2.69 -5.78
N ALA A 55 7.83 1.90 -4.84
CA ALA A 55 8.87 0.91 -5.15
C ALA A 55 8.37 -0.12 -6.17
N ALA A 56 7.15 -0.64 -5.98
CA ALA A 56 6.53 -1.56 -6.93
C ALA A 56 6.29 -0.89 -8.31
N GLY A 57 5.83 0.37 -8.30
CA GLY A 57 5.61 1.15 -9.52
C GLY A 57 6.91 1.47 -10.27
N ILE A 58 7.99 1.75 -9.56
CA ILE A 58 9.33 1.94 -10.14
C ILE A 58 9.80 0.67 -10.81
N GLN A 59 9.73 -0.48 -10.12
CA GLN A 59 10.11 -1.77 -10.67
C GLN A 59 9.29 -2.12 -11.92
N ALA A 60 7.97 -1.93 -11.86
CA ALA A 60 7.08 -2.23 -12.98
C ALA A 60 7.38 -1.33 -14.20
N PHE A 61 7.67 -0.05 -13.96
CA PHE A 61 8.00 0.89 -15.02
C PHE A 61 9.35 0.56 -15.67
N GLU A 62 10.36 0.26 -14.88
CA GLU A 62 11.69 -0.15 -15.36
C GLU A 62 11.65 -1.50 -16.10
N ASP A 63 10.93 -2.48 -15.56
CA ASP A 63 10.76 -3.81 -16.18
C ASP A 63 10.02 -3.75 -17.53
N SER A 64 9.12 -2.77 -17.69
CA SER A 64 8.40 -2.57 -18.95
C SER A 64 9.30 -2.11 -20.10
N GLY A 65 10.44 -1.51 -19.80
CA GLY A 65 11.31 -0.86 -20.78
C GLY A 65 10.65 0.34 -21.49
N TYR A 66 9.52 0.84 -20.97
CA TYR A 66 8.78 1.95 -21.60
C TYR A 66 9.46 3.30 -21.29
N GLU A 67 9.75 4.06 -22.33
CA GLU A 67 10.27 5.43 -22.22
C GLU A 67 9.19 6.42 -22.62
N VAL A 68 8.89 7.38 -21.73
CA VAL A 68 7.88 8.41 -21.99
C VAL A 68 8.47 9.53 -22.82
N ALA A 69 8.15 9.58 -24.10
CA ALA A 69 8.51 10.74 -24.94
C ALA A 69 7.69 11.96 -24.49
N ALA A 70 8.30 13.15 -24.54
CA ALA A 70 7.62 14.39 -24.14
C ALA A 70 6.31 14.65 -24.92
N SER A 71 6.25 14.22 -26.18
CA SER A 71 5.05 14.31 -27.03
C SER A 71 3.92 13.35 -26.60
N GLU A 72 4.24 12.29 -25.86
CA GLU A 72 3.31 11.24 -25.44
C GLU A 72 2.94 11.36 -23.94
N ALA A 73 3.60 12.22 -23.19
CA ALA A 73 3.44 12.34 -21.73
C ALA A 73 1.97 12.51 -21.31
N SER A 74 1.15 13.26 -22.09
CA SER A 74 -0.28 13.44 -21.84
C SER A 74 -1.13 12.20 -22.10
N ARG A 75 -0.54 11.17 -22.72
CA ARG A 75 -1.18 9.89 -23.03
C ARG A 75 -0.78 8.76 -22.08
N VAL A 76 0.11 9.05 -21.13
CA VAL A 76 0.61 8.06 -20.16
C VAL A 76 0.18 8.48 -18.76
N GLY A 77 -0.58 7.62 -18.09
CA GLY A 77 -1.21 7.94 -16.80
C GLY A 77 -0.96 6.93 -15.69
N CYS A 78 -1.60 7.17 -14.56
CA CYS A 78 -1.59 6.31 -13.38
C CYS A 78 -2.99 6.03 -12.86
N ALA A 79 -3.27 4.78 -12.48
CA ALA A 79 -4.44 4.38 -11.72
C ALA A 79 -3.99 3.49 -10.56
N ILE A 80 -3.61 4.09 -9.42
CA ILE A 80 -3.04 3.37 -8.27
C ILE A 80 -3.69 3.90 -6.99
N GLY A 81 -4.22 2.97 -6.18
CA GLY A 81 -4.90 3.29 -4.94
C GLY A 81 -4.41 2.49 -3.75
N SER A 82 -5.07 2.73 -2.61
CA SER A 82 -4.91 1.99 -1.36
C SER A 82 -6.28 1.86 -0.69
N GLY A 83 -6.52 0.82 0.07
CA GLY A 83 -7.79 0.61 0.76
C GLY A 83 -7.99 1.53 1.95
N ILE A 84 -6.95 1.74 2.75
CA ILE A 84 -6.95 2.57 3.96
C ILE A 84 -6.02 3.78 3.81
N GLY A 85 -4.91 3.61 3.10
CA GLY A 85 -3.92 4.67 2.92
C GLY A 85 -3.02 4.83 4.15
N GLY A 86 -2.71 6.09 4.50
CA GLY A 86 -1.70 6.46 5.49
C GLY A 86 -2.10 6.26 6.94
N ILE A 87 -2.64 5.12 7.32
CA ILE A 87 -3.08 4.84 8.71
C ILE A 87 -1.92 4.97 9.70
N GLY A 88 -0.70 4.59 9.33
CA GLY A 88 0.48 4.76 10.19
C GLY A 88 0.80 6.22 10.50
N GLN A 89 0.72 7.08 9.50
CA GLN A 89 0.88 8.52 9.69
C GLN A 89 -0.27 9.13 10.49
N ILE A 90 -1.51 8.66 10.31
CA ILE A 90 -2.68 9.10 11.07
C ILE A 90 -2.50 8.76 12.55
N GLU A 91 -2.15 7.52 12.88
CA GLU A 91 -1.86 7.10 14.27
C GLU A 91 -0.78 7.99 14.89
N LYS A 92 0.38 8.07 14.25
CA LYS A 92 1.52 8.84 14.73
C LYS A 92 1.18 10.32 14.98
N ASN A 93 0.49 10.96 14.02
CA ASN A 93 0.15 12.38 14.16
C ASN A 93 -0.98 12.61 15.17
N SER A 94 -1.89 11.65 15.37
CA SER A 94 -2.87 11.68 16.46
C SER A 94 -2.20 11.66 17.83
N GLU A 95 -1.20 10.78 18.03
CA GLU A 95 -0.39 10.75 19.26
C GLU A 95 0.35 12.08 19.47
N ILE A 96 0.95 12.64 18.43
CA ILE A 96 1.67 13.94 18.48
C ILE A 96 0.73 15.07 18.88
N VAL A 97 -0.47 15.15 18.30
CA VAL A 97 -1.45 16.19 18.64
C VAL A 97 -1.85 16.11 20.10
N ASN A 98 -2.13 14.90 20.58
CA ASN A 98 -2.54 14.68 21.97
C ASN A 98 -1.43 15.00 22.97
N ALA A 99 -0.18 14.65 22.65
CA ALA A 99 0.96 14.85 23.56
C ALA A 99 1.58 16.24 23.48
N SER A 100 1.58 16.89 22.32
CA SER A 100 2.41 18.09 22.05
C SER A 100 1.71 19.20 21.29
N GLY A 101 0.43 19.00 20.95
CA GLY A 101 -0.41 19.96 20.25
C GLY A 101 -0.19 20.04 18.73
N PRO A 102 -1.10 20.75 18.02
CA PRO A 102 -1.19 20.70 16.55
C PRO A 102 0.01 21.33 15.84
N ARG A 103 0.77 22.20 16.49
CA ARG A 103 1.97 22.83 15.90
C ARG A 103 3.12 21.85 15.64
N LYS A 104 3.05 20.64 16.19
CA LYS A 104 4.06 19.60 16.05
C LYS A 104 3.76 18.59 14.93
N ILE A 105 2.59 18.69 14.29
CA ILE A 105 2.24 17.87 13.11
C ILE A 105 3.22 18.18 11.97
N SER A 106 3.64 17.12 11.27
CA SER A 106 4.47 17.26 10.09
C SER A 106 3.72 18.01 8.97
N PRO A 107 4.34 18.98 8.29
CA PRO A 107 3.74 19.61 7.10
C PRO A 107 3.53 18.62 5.96
N PHE A 108 4.17 17.46 6.00
CA PHE A 108 4.03 16.38 5.04
C PHE A 108 2.96 15.36 5.45
N PHE A 109 2.26 15.56 6.58
CA PHE A 109 1.24 14.62 7.04
C PHE A 109 0.16 14.36 5.98
N VAL A 110 -0.45 15.42 5.46
CA VAL A 110 -1.52 15.27 4.46
C VAL A 110 -0.99 14.62 3.17
N PRO A 111 0.00 15.20 2.47
CA PRO A 111 0.50 14.59 1.23
C PRO A 111 1.17 13.22 1.42
N GLY A 112 1.63 12.90 2.63
CA GLY A 112 2.19 11.60 2.96
C GLY A 112 1.15 10.53 3.26
N SER A 113 -0.13 10.90 3.49
CA SER A 113 -1.17 9.99 3.97
C SER A 113 -2.29 9.75 2.96
N ILE A 114 -2.53 10.66 2.01
CA ILE A 114 -3.64 10.53 1.07
C ILE A 114 -3.36 9.50 -0.01
N ILE A 115 -4.41 8.77 -0.36
CA ILE A 115 -4.35 7.52 -1.13
C ILE A 115 -3.81 7.70 -2.56
N ASN A 116 -4.09 8.82 -3.20
CA ASN A 116 -3.67 9.09 -4.57
C ASN A 116 -2.17 9.45 -4.71
N MET A 117 -1.43 9.52 -3.61
CA MET A 117 -0.03 10.01 -3.68
C MET A 117 0.97 8.96 -4.17
N ILE A 118 0.61 7.69 -4.27
CA ILE A 118 1.43 6.73 -5.02
C ILE A 118 1.49 7.16 -6.49
N GLY A 119 0.33 7.27 -7.14
CA GLY A 119 0.24 7.73 -8.54
C GLY A 119 0.76 9.15 -8.74
N GLY A 120 0.47 10.07 -7.80
CA GLY A 120 0.97 11.44 -7.84
C GLY A 120 2.50 11.52 -7.85
N ASN A 121 3.17 10.81 -6.96
CA ASN A 121 4.64 10.80 -6.89
C ASN A 121 5.27 10.10 -8.10
N LEU A 122 4.69 8.99 -8.58
CA LEU A 122 5.17 8.29 -9.79
C LEU A 122 5.01 9.18 -11.03
N SER A 123 3.89 9.90 -11.15
CA SER A 123 3.69 10.84 -12.25
C SER A 123 4.71 11.97 -12.25
N VAL A 124 5.03 12.52 -11.08
CA VAL A 124 6.10 13.54 -10.95
C VAL A 124 7.47 12.94 -11.31
N LYS A 125 7.76 11.73 -10.85
CA LYS A 125 9.05 11.06 -11.09
C LYS A 125 9.30 10.79 -12.58
N TYR A 126 8.28 10.32 -13.29
CA TYR A 126 8.39 9.90 -14.70
C TYR A 126 7.80 10.89 -15.72
N GLY A 127 7.32 12.04 -15.26
CA GLY A 127 6.73 13.06 -16.13
C GLY A 127 5.42 12.64 -16.78
N LEU A 128 4.62 11.78 -16.13
CA LEU A 128 3.34 11.29 -16.65
C LEU A 128 2.29 12.41 -16.53
N GLN A 129 1.63 12.76 -17.61
CA GLN A 129 0.67 13.86 -17.69
C GLN A 129 -0.73 13.41 -18.14
N GLY A 130 -0.93 12.11 -18.35
CA GLY A 130 -2.21 11.51 -18.63
C GLY A 130 -3.10 11.39 -17.39
N PRO A 131 -4.21 10.63 -17.46
CA PRO A 131 -5.11 10.46 -16.33
C PRO A 131 -4.38 9.99 -15.07
N ASN A 132 -4.67 10.65 -13.93
CA ASN A 132 -4.08 10.29 -12.65
C ASN A 132 -5.21 10.12 -11.62
N VAL A 133 -5.57 8.89 -11.33
CA VAL A 133 -6.73 8.54 -10.51
C VAL A 133 -6.38 7.50 -9.46
N ALA A 134 -7.16 7.46 -8.39
CA ALA A 134 -7.09 6.43 -7.37
C ALA A 134 -8.51 6.02 -6.98
N VAL A 135 -8.90 4.83 -7.36
CA VAL A 135 -10.14 4.19 -6.91
C VAL A 135 -9.87 3.46 -5.61
N VAL A 136 -10.80 3.53 -4.66
CA VAL A 136 -10.70 2.93 -3.33
C VAL A 136 -11.85 1.98 -3.12
N THR A 137 -11.56 0.69 -3.03
CA THR A 137 -12.55 -0.39 -2.88
C THR A 137 -12.04 -1.50 -1.95
N ALA A 138 -11.42 -1.10 -0.84
CA ALA A 138 -10.83 -1.99 0.15
C ALA A 138 -9.83 -2.99 -0.48
N CYS A 139 -9.91 -4.28 -0.18
CA CYS A 139 -8.99 -5.31 -0.69
C CYS A 139 -9.02 -5.46 -2.23
N THR A 140 -10.07 -4.98 -2.91
CA THR A 140 -10.20 -5.00 -4.38
C THR A 140 -9.61 -3.76 -5.06
N THR A 141 -9.08 -2.82 -4.31
CA THR A 141 -8.54 -1.55 -4.85
C THR A 141 -7.59 -1.75 -6.01
N GLY A 142 -6.60 -2.63 -5.88
CA GLY A 142 -5.64 -2.91 -6.95
C GLY A 142 -6.31 -3.45 -8.21
N THR A 143 -7.21 -4.42 -8.07
CA THR A 143 -7.96 -5.01 -9.18
C THR A 143 -8.83 -3.97 -9.90
N HIS A 144 -9.54 -3.12 -9.15
CA HIS A 144 -10.38 -2.08 -9.75
C HIS A 144 -9.58 -0.99 -10.46
N ASN A 145 -8.43 -0.59 -9.92
CA ASN A 145 -7.55 0.36 -10.60
C ASN A 145 -6.99 -0.21 -11.91
N ILE A 146 -6.61 -1.51 -11.94
CA ILE A 146 -6.20 -2.19 -13.18
C ILE A 146 -7.35 -2.22 -14.20
N GLY A 147 -8.55 -2.60 -13.76
CA GLY A 147 -9.73 -2.63 -14.65
C GLY A 147 -10.12 -1.24 -15.18
N LEU A 148 -10.02 -0.20 -14.34
CA LEU A 148 -10.26 1.18 -14.76
C LEU A 148 -9.21 1.65 -15.77
N ALA A 149 -7.93 1.39 -15.53
CA ALA A 149 -6.85 1.71 -16.45
C ALA A 149 -7.06 1.06 -17.81
N ALA A 150 -7.41 -0.23 -17.85
CA ALA A 150 -7.71 -0.95 -19.07
C ALA A 150 -8.88 -0.31 -19.85
N ARG A 151 -9.92 0.16 -19.15
CA ARG A 151 -11.05 0.86 -19.77
C ARG A 151 -10.64 2.22 -20.32
N MET A 152 -9.83 2.99 -19.60
CA MET A 152 -9.34 4.29 -20.08
C MET A 152 -8.51 4.13 -21.35
N ILE A 153 -7.68 3.11 -21.44
CA ILE A 153 -6.92 2.78 -22.65
C ILE A 153 -7.89 2.40 -23.79
N ALA A 154 -8.83 1.50 -23.52
CA ALA A 154 -9.81 1.06 -24.54
C ALA A 154 -10.71 2.18 -25.05
N GLN A 155 -10.98 3.21 -24.24
CA GLN A 155 -11.78 4.39 -24.60
C GLN A 155 -10.96 5.50 -25.25
N GLY A 156 -9.63 5.35 -25.28
CA GLY A 156 -8.74 6.33 -25.89
C GLY A 156 -8.36 7.50 -25.00
N ASP A 157 -8.60 7.42 -23.67
CA ASP A 157 -8.20 8.46 -22.72
C ASP A 157 -6.68 8.43 -22.45
N ALA A 158 -6.06 7.26 -22.57
CA ALA A 158 -4.63 7.05 -22.43
C ALA A 158 -4.14 5.97 -23.41
N ASP A 159 -2.85 5.93 -23.68
CA ASP A 159 -2.21 4.88 -24.47
C ASP A 159 -1.47 3.87 -23.56
N ALA A 160 -1.00 4.32 -22.41
CA ALA A 160 -0.41 3.47 -21.38
C ALA A 160 -0.78 3.96 -19.98
N MET A 161 -0.92 3.02 -19.05
CA MET A 161 -1.27 3.32 -17.66
C MET A 161 -0.46 2.44 -16.70
N LEU A 162 0.15 3.07 -15.70
CA LEU A 162 0.68 2.37 -14.54
C LEU A 162 -0.46 2.15 -13.55
N ALA A 163 -0.79 0.89 -13.24
CA ALA A 163 -2.00 0.58 -12.48
C ALA A 163 -1.76 -0.46 -11.37
N GLY A 164 -2.51 -0.34 -10.27
CA GLY A 164 -2.41 -1.27 -9.16
C GLY A 164 -2.90 -0.73 -7.83
N GLY A 165 -2.32 -1.26 -6.76
CA GLY A 165 -2.59 -0.81 -5.40
C GLY A 165 -1.52 -1.27 -4.43
N ALA A 166 -1.38 -0.56 -3.31
CA ALA A 166 -0.51 -0.94 -2.21
C ALA A 166 -1.16 -0.58 -0.87
N GLU A 167 -0.83 -1.35 0.16
CA GLU A 167 -1.40 -1.17 1.49
C GLU A 167 -0.37 -1.46 2.57
N MET A 168 -0.45 -0.78 3.70
CA MET A 168 0.26 -1.12 4.92
C MET A 168 -0.66 -0.89 6.13
N ALA A 169 -1.50 -1.89 6.44
CA ALA A 169 -2.51 -1.82 7.49
C ALA A 169 -2.08 -2.51 8.79
N THR A 170 -0.88 -3.10 8.86
CA THR A 170 -0.35 -3.74 10.08
C THR A 170 0.14 -2.67 11.05
N THR A 171 -0.80 -1.95 11.64
CA THR A 171 -0.59 -0.93 12.67
C THR A 171 -1.42 -1.28 13.90
N LYS A 172 -1.22 -0.56 15.00
CA LYS A 172 -1.99 -0.80 16.24
C LYS A 172 -3.49 -0.62 16.01
N VAL A 173 -3.90 0.49 15.36
CA VAL A 173 -5.31 0.79 15.09
C VAL A 173 -5.85 -0.12 13.99
N GLY A 174 -5.08 -0.38 12.93
CA GLY A 174 -5.46 -1.28 11.85
C GLY A 174 -5.73 -2.70 12.35
N LEU A 175 -4.77 -3.29 13.06
CA LEU A 175 -4.92 -4.62 13.66
C LEU A 175 -6.09 -4.65 14.66
N GLY A 176 -6.19 -3.63 15.53
CA GLY A 176 -7.26 -3.53 16.52
C GLY A 176 -8.64 -3.41 15.88
N GLY A 177 -8.78 -2.61 14.82
CA GLY A 177 -10.04 -2.43 14.10
C GLY A 177 -10.55 -3.72 13.46
N PHE A 178 -9.68 -4.44 12.75
CA PHE A 178 -10.03 -5.72 12.14
C PHE A 178 -10.28 -6.81 13.19
N ALA A 179 -9.52 -6.83 14.29
CA ALA A 179 -9.78 -7.74 15.41
C ALA A 179 -11.12 -7.46 16.09
N ALA A 180 -11.48 -6.20 16.32
CA ALA A 180 -12.77 -5.80 16.88
C ALA A 180 -13.95 -6.20 15.97
N ALA A 181 -13.74 -6.16 14.65
CA ALA A 181 -14.72 -6.66 13.67
C ALA A 181 -14.79 -8.19 13.61
N ARG A 182 -13.94 -8.91 14.34
CA ARG A 182 -13.81 -10.38 14.31
C ARG A 182 -13.54 -10.92 12.90
N ALA A 183 -12.78 -10.15 12.10
CA ALA A 183 -12.50 -10.48 10.72
C ALA A 183 -11.19 -11.28 10.54
N LEU A 184 -10.30 -11.23 11.54
CA LEU A 184 -8.99 -11.86 11.49
C LEU A 184 -9.02 -13.30 12.03
N SER A 185 -8.20 -14.15 11.41
CA SER A 185 -7.87 -15.46 11.97
C SER A 185 -7.11 -15.30 13.29
N THR A 186 -7.39 -16.19 14.24
CA THR A 186 -6.75 -16.22 15.57
C THR A 186 -5.78 -17.40 15.75
N ARG A 187 -5.31 -18.02 14.65
CA ARG A 187 -4.36 -19.15 14.66
C ARG A 187 -2.95 -18.71 15.02
N ASN A 188 -2.77 -18.13 16.19
CA ASN A 188 -1.49 -17.60 16.64
C ASN A 188 -0.40 -18.67 16.78
N ASP A 189 -0.77 -19.93 16.97
CA ASP A 189 0.17 -21.06 17.15
C ASP A 189 0.67 -21.61 15.79
N ASP A 190 -0.02 -21.30 14.69
CA ASP A 190 0.35 -21.72 13.34
C ASP A 190 0.00 -20.63 12.30
N PRO A 191 0.72 -19.49 12.31
CA PRO A 191 0.46 -18.38 11.40
C PRO A 191 0.57 -18.74 9.92
N GLU A 192 1.47 -19.65 9.57
CA GLU A 192 1.74 -20.02 8.17
C GLU A 192 0.55 -20.76 7.54
N ALA A 193 -0.25 -21.48 8.35
CA ALA A 193 -1.45 -22.18 7.91
C ALA A 193 -2.74 -21.37 8.09
N ALA A 194 -2.66 -20.11 8.54
CA ALA A 194 -3.84 -19.31 8.85
C ALA A 194 -4.61 -18.85 7.60
N SER A 195 -3.89 -18.43 6.54
CA SER A 195 -4.51 -18.06 5.26
C SER A 195 -4.93 -19.32 4.50
N ARG A 196 -6.23 -19.62 4.51
CA ARG A 196 -6.80 -20.85 3.95
C ARG A 196 -8.14 -20.61 3.25
N PRO A 197 -8.13 -19.85 2.13
CA PRO A 197 -9.37 -19.53 1.40
C PRO A 197 -10.10 -20.80 0.95
N TRP A 198 -11.43 -20.76 1.03
CA TRP A 198 -12.37 -21.88 0.77
C TRP A 198 -12.25 -23.12 1.66
N ASP A 199 -11.25 -23.19 2.54
CA ASP A 199 -11.19 -24.28 3.51
C ASP A 199 -12.39 -24.21 4.50
N LYS A 200 -12.92 -25.38 4.89
CA LYS A 200 -14.05 -25.45 5.84
C LYS A 200 -13.68 -24.93 7.23
N ASP A 201 -12.41 -25.03 7.61
CA ASP A 201 -11.91 -24.68 8.93
C ASP A 201 -11.27 -23.27 8.95
N ARG A 202 -11.52 -22.44 7.92
CA ARG A 202 -11.08 -21.04 7.92
C ARG A 202 -11.79 -20.26 9.02
N ASP A 203 -11.07 -19.39 9.70
CA ASP A 203 -11.56 -18.62 10.86
C ASP A 203 -11.38 -17.11 10.72
N GLY A 204 -10.88 -16.64 9.59
CA GLY A 204 -10.68 -15.22 9.31
C GLY A 204 -9.60 -15.01 8.24
N PHE A 205 -9.32 -13.74 7.92
CA PHE A 205 -8.20 -13.40 7.03
C PHE A 205 -6.93 -13.03 7.81
N VAL A 206 -5.80 -12.91 7.11
CA VAL A 206 -4.48 -12.57 7.66
C VAL A 206 -4.05 -11.21 7.16
#